data_2d43697235d449a8b317708317dadd48
#
_entry.id   2d43697235d449a8b317708317dadd48
#
_cell.length_a   1.000
_cell.length_b   1.000
_cell.length_c   1.000
_cell.angle_alpha   90.00
_cell.angle_beta   90.00
_cell.angle_gamma   90.00
#
_symmetry.space_group_name_H-M   'P 1'
#
loop_
_entity.id
_entity.type
_entity.pdbx_description
1 polymer ?
#
loop_
_entity_poly.entity_id
_entity_poly.type
_entity_poly.pdbx_seq_one_letter_code
_entity_poly.pdbx_strand_id
1 'polypeptide(L)'
;MSHFLDRLTHFTLPKEEFANGHGVATGEDRTWEDAYRNRWSHDKIVRSTHGVNCTGSCSWKIYVKGGIVTWETQQTDYPRTRADLPNHEPRGCARGASYSWYLYSANRLKYPMVRGRLLERWRAAMQVAKDSGKGAVDAWASIVEDPAARRDYQKVRGMGGFVRSNWDEVNQLIAAANVYTIKVHGPDRVVGFSPIPAMSMVSYAAGSRYLSLIGGVCMSFYDWYCDLPPASPQVWGEQTDVPESAD
;
A
#
# COMPACT_ATOMS: atom_id res chain seq x y z
N MET A 1 -16.64 17.04 -26.39
CA MET A 1 -15.68 17.54 -27.42
C MET A 1 -14.29 17.46 -26.82
N SER A 2 -13.26 17.26 -27.61
CA SER A 2 -11.90 17.14 -27.05
C SER A 2 -11.34 18.52 -26.75
N HIS A 3 -10.60 18.67 -25.66
CA HIS A 3 -9.86 19.89 -25.30
C HIS A 3 -8.98 20.45 -26.44
N PHE A 4 -8.61 19.62 -27.39
CA PHE A 4 -7.85 20.03 -28.57
C PHE A 4 -8.68 20.90 -29.49
N LEU A 5 -9.95 20.54 -29.78
CA LEU A 5 -10.85 21.34 -30.63
C LEU A 5 -11.19 22.67 -29.95
N ASP A 6 -11.35 22.69 -28.63
CA ASP A 6 -11.58 23.92 -27.86
C ASP A 6 -10.39 24.89 -27.98
N ARG A 7 -9.16 24.35 -27.98
CA ARG A 7 -7.95 25.15 -28.21
C ARG A 7 -7.91 25.77 -29.62
N LEU A 8 -8.27 25.01 -30.65
CA LEU A 8 -8.30 25.52 -32.02
C LEU A 8 -9.30 26.67 -32.14
N THR A 9 -10.47 26.53 -31.56
CA THR A 9 -11.48 27.60 -31.54
C THR A 9 -10.97 28.85 -30.81
N HIS A 10 -10.26 28.66 -29.71
CA HIS A 10 -9.66 29.74 -28.95
C HIS A 10 -8.66 30.56 -29.78
N PHE A 11 -7.81 29.92 -30.56
CA PHE A 11 -6.82 30.59 -31.41
C PHE A 11 -7.38 31.21 -32.68
N THR A 12 -8.54 30.79 -33.12
CA THR A 12 -9.15 31.26 -34.37
C THR A 12 -10.13 32.43 -34.20
N LEU A 13 -10.44 32.82 -32.96
CA LEU A 13 -11.38 33.89 -32.65
C LEU A 13 -10.71 35.04 -31.89
N PRO A 14 -9.84 35.85 -32.54
CA PRO A 14 -9.26 37.02 -31.89
C PRO A 14 -10.38 38.05 -31.60
N LYS A 15 -10.38 38.62 -30.40
CA LYS A 15 -11.40 39.57 -29.95
C LYS A 15 -10.91 41.01 -29.86
N GLU A 16 -9.80 41.21 -29.18
CA GLU A 16 -9.32 42.57 -28.88
C GLU A 16 -7.79 42.64 -29.01
N GLU A 17 -7.30 43.78 -29.43
CA GLU A 17 -5.86 44.06 -29.39
C GLU A 17 -5.42 44.32 -27.96
N PHE A 18 -4.23 43.91 -27.60
CA PHE A 18 -3.61 44.32 -26.37
C PHE A 18 -3.50 45.84 -26.30
N ALA A 19 -3.61 46.43 -25.12
CA ALA A 19 -3.59 47.88 -24.93
C ALA A 19 -2.33 48.59 -25.47
N ASN A 20 -1.26 47.83 -25.72
CA ASN A 20 -0.02 48.33 -26.29
C ASN A 20 0.13 48.06 -27.79
N GLY A 21 -0.90 47.56 -28.47
CA GLY A 21 -0.89 47.24 -29.87
C GLY A 21 -0.03 46.02 -30.29
N HIS A 22 0.49 45.27 -29.36
CA HIS A 22 1.41 44.15 -29.57
C HIS A 22 0.73 42.78 -29.45
N GLY A 23 -0.32 42.55 -30.17
CA GLY A 23 -0.99 41.27 -30.23
C GLY A 23 -2.49 41.41 -30.02
N VAL A 24 -3.18 40.33 -30.16
CA VAL A 24 -4.63 40.26 -30.12
C VAL A 24 -5.08 39.29 -29.04
N ALA A 25 -5.96 39.70 -28.17
CA ALA A 25 -6.59 38.81 -27.23
C ALA A 25 -7.49 37.82 -27.95
N THR A 26 -7.21 36.55 -27.81
CA THR A 26 -8.08 35.48 -28.26
C THR A 26 -9.30 35.35 -27.35
N GLY A 27 -10.37 34.74 -27.85
CA GLY A 27 -11.66 34.70 -27.18
C GLY A 27 -11.66 34.38 -25.69
N GLU A 28 -12.70 34.80 -25.01
CA GLU A 28 -12.80 34.72 -23.54
C GLU A 28 -13.07 33.32 -23.00
N ASP A 29 -13.46 32.38 -23.85
CA ASP A 29 -13.65 31.00 -23.43
C ASP A 29 -12.29 30.32 -23.18
N ARG A 30 -11.88 30.35 -21.92
CA ARG A 30 -10.63 29.75 -21.43
C ARG A 30 -10.89 28.52 -20.55
N THR A 31 -12.04 27.86 -20.73
CA THR A 31 -12.44 26.69 -19.92
C THR A 31 -11.40 25.57 -19.97
N TRP A 32 -10.69 25.40 -21.07
CA TRP A 32 -9.60 24.44 -21.18
C TRP A 32 -8.38 24.82 -20.29
N GLU A 33 -8.13 26.14 -20.13
CA GLU A 33 -7.07 26.60 -19.20
C GLU A 33 -7.54 26.45 -17.75
N ASP A 34 -8.79 26.71 -17.46
CA ASP A 34 -9.36 26.55 -16.13
C ASP A 34 -9.31 25.09 -15.70
N ALA A 35 -9.59 24.15 -16.59
CA ALA A 35 -9.44 22.74 -16.32
C ALA A 35 -7.98 22.39 -15.96
N TYR A 36 -7.00 22.98 -16.64
CA TYR A 36 -5.58 22.80 -16.32
C TYR A 36 -5.19 23.45 -15.00
N ARG A 37 -5.58 24.70 -14.75
CA ARG A 37 -5.30 25.44 -13.52
C ARG A 37 -5.97 24.80 -12.31
N ASN A 38 -7.23 24.39 -12.45
CA ASN A 38 -8.00 23.75 -11.39
C ASN A 38 -7.50 22.36 -11.02
N ARG A 39 -6.68 21.75 -11.85
CA ARG A 39 -6.05 20.45 -11.57
C ARG A 39 -5.27 20.48 -10.25
N TRP A 40 -4.64 21.60 -9.92
CA TRP A 40 -3.79 21.75 -8.73
C TRP A 40 -4.51 22.41 -7.56
N SER A 41 -5.76 22.82 -7.74
CA SER A 41 -6.56 23.39 -6.64
C SER A 41 -6.86 22.35 -5.57
N HIS A 42 -6.88 22.79 -4.32
CA HIS A 42 -7.10 21.94 -3.17
C HIS A 42 -7.84 22.70 -2.07
N ASP A 43 -8.54 21.96 -1.21
CA ASP A 43 -9.24 22.50 -0.05
C ASP A 43 -8.35 22.48 1.18
N LYS A 44 -7.48 21.49 1.26
CA LYS A 44 -6.55 21.30 2.39
C LYS A 44 -5.30 20.54 1.98
N ILE A 45 -4.27 20.72 2.78
CA ILE A 45 -3.05 19.92 2.74
C ILE A 45 -2.98 19.10 4.03
N VAL A 46 -2.74 17.81 3.89
CA VAL A 46 -2.56 16.91 5.02
C VAL A 46 -1.15 16.34 4.97
N ARG A 47 -0.47 16.30 6.09
CA ARG A 47 0.82 15.64 6.20
C ARG A 47 0.60 14.14 6.36
N SER A 48 1.30 13.35 5.56
CA SER A 48 1.23 11.91 5.60
C SER A 48 2.52 11.27 5.07
N THR A 49 2.54 9.96 5.12
CA THR A 49 3.55 9.13 4.46
C THR A 49 2.83 8.05 3.66
N HIS A 50 3.53 7.39 2.76
CA HIS A 50 2.97 6.24 2.05
C HIS A 50 3.37 4.93 2.73
N GLY A 51 2.53 3.90 2.57
CA GLY A 51 2.69 2.61 3.22
C GLY A 51 3.47 1.60 2.38
N VAL A 52 4.67 1.96 1.94
CA VAL A 52 5.59 1.03 1.24
C VAL A 52 6.76 0.67 2.13
N ASN A 53 7.29 -0.53 1.92
CA ASN A 53 8.50 -0.99 2.60
C ASN A 53 9.73 -0.30 2.01
N CYS A 54 10.08 0.85 2.54
CA CYS A 54 11.31 1.55 2.18
C CYS A 54 11.87 2.31 3.38
N THR A 55 13.15 2.58 3.37
CA THR A 55 13.88 3.28 4.43
C THR A 55 13.91 4.80 4.24
N GLY A 56 13.30 5.32 3.17
CA GLY A 56 13.35 6.73 2.82
C GLY A 56 12.71 7.70 3.80
N SER A 57 11.89 7.20 4.73
CA SER A 57 11.25 8.00 5.80
C SER A 57 10.58 9.28 5.29
N CYS A 58 10.09 9.26 4.07
CA CYS A 58 9.53 10.45 3.42
C CYS A 58 8.27 10.92 4.11
N SER A 59 8.18 12.24 4.27
CA SER A 59 6.96 12.93 4.69
C SER A 59 6.43 13.75 3.54
N TRP A 60 5.14 13.62 3.28
CA TRP A 60 4.50 14.19 2.10
C TRP A 60 3.44 15.21 2.49
N LYS A 61 3.37 16.30 1.74
CA LYS A 61 2.21 17.18 1.69
C LYS A 61 1.21 16.57 0.73
N ILE A 62 0.10 16.10 1.25
CA ILE A 62 -0.98 15.48 0.48
C ILE A 62 -2.05 16.53 0.20
N TYR A 63 -2.27 16.84 -1.05
CA TYR A 63 -3.25 17.81 -1.49
C TYR A 63 -4.60 17.14 -1.69
N VAL A 64 -5.63 17.66 -1.03
CA VAL A 64 -6.96 17.09 -1.03
C VAL A 64 -7.96 18.12 -1.54
N LYS A 65 -8.86 17.69 -2.41
CA LYS A 65 -9.99 18.49 -2.91
C LYS A 65 -11.27 17.68 -2.85
N GLY A 66 -12.28 18.19 -2.17
CA GLY A 66 -13.56 17.48 -2.02
C GLY A 66 -13.42 16.08 -1.43
N GLY A 67 -12.46 15.86 -0.54
CA GLY A 67 -12.16 14.55 0.05
C GLY A 67 -11.30 13.61 -0.82
N ILE A 68 -10.93 14.04 -2.01
CA ILE A 68 -10.12 13.26 -2.95
C ILE A 68 -8.67 13.75 -2.91
N VAL A 69 -7.71 12.84 -2.79
CA VAL A 69 -6.29 13.16 -2.96
C VAL A 69 -6.02 13.45 -4.43
N THR A 70 -5.49 14.63 -4.71
CA THR A 70 -5.24 15.08 -6.09
C THR A 70 -3.78 14.94 -6.49
N TRP A 71 -2.87 15.15 -5.56
CA TRP A 71 -1.43 14.98 -5.78
C TRP A 71 -0.66 15.05 -4.46
N GLU A 72 0.63 14.88 -4.51
CA GLU A 72 1.55 14.95 -3.37
C GLU A 72 2.87 15.63 -3.73
N THR A 73 3.45 16.32 -2.76
CA THR A 73 4.82 16.86 -2.84
C THR A 73 5.59 16.53 -1.58
N GLN A 74 6.91 16.45 -1.71
CA GLN A 74 7.79 16.25 -0.56
C GLN A 74 7.61 17.39 0.43
N GLN A 75 7.47 17.05 1.70
CA GLN A 75 7.54 17.99 2.80
C GLN A 75 8.98 18.48 2.93
N THR A 76 9.22 19.79 2.87
CA THR A 76 10.56 20.39 2.90
C THR A 76 10.77 21.33 4.09
N ASP A 77 9.73 21.64 4.84
CA ASP A 77 9.72 22.58 5.96
C ASP A 77 9.91 21.86 7.31
N TYR A 78 10.92 21.00 7.39
CA TYR A 78 11.30 20.39 8.67
C TYR A 78 11.93 21.42 9.60
N PRO A 79 11.63 21.35 10.90
CA PRO A 79 12.29 22.20 11.86
C PRO A 79 13.78 21.88 11.91
N ARG A 80 14.58 22.93 11.97
CA ARG A 80 16.01 22.78 12.10
C ARG A 80 16.33 22.23 13.49
N THR A 81 17.07 21.14 13.56
CA THR A 81 17.42 20.48 14.82
C THR A 81 18.64 21.09 15.48
N ARG A 82 19.58 21.63 14.67
CA ARG A 82 20.78 22.27 15.13
C ARG A 82 21.09 23.52 14.29
N ALA A 83 21.52 24.61 14.94
CA ALA A 83 21.78 25.84 14.25
C ALA A 83 23.17 25.85 13.53
N ASP A 84 24.09 25.01 13.99
CA ASP A 84 25.46 24.91 13.55
C ASP A 84 25.72 23.91 12.42
N LEU A 85 24.70 23.12 12.08
CA LEU A 85 24.76 22.13 11.00
C LEU A 85 23.75 22.45 9.90
N PRO A 86 24.05 22.06 8.65
CA PRO A 86 23.03 22.07 7.60
C PRO A 86 21.78 21.34 8.05
N ASN A 87 20.62 21.83 7.66
CA ASN A 87 19.37 21.11 7.94
C ASN A 87 19.26 19.87 7.07
N HIS A 88 18.57 18.86 7.58
CA HIS A 88 18.21 17.72 6.77
C HIS A 88 17.40 18.17 5.55
N GLU A 89 17.83 17.79 4.37
CA GLU A 89 17.12 18.01 3.13
C GLU A 89 16.36 16.74 2.72
N PRO A 90 15.08 16.64 3.07
CA PRO A 90 14.31 15.44 2.75
C PRO A 90 14.15 15.32 1.23
N ARG A 91 14.47 14.14 0.71
CA ARG A 91 14.39 13.83 -0.70
C ARG A 91 13.47 12.65 -0.90
N GLY A 92 12.32 12.90 -1.54
CA GLY A 92 11.42 11.84 -2.00
C GLY A 92 11.91 11.24 -3.31
N CYS A 93 11.30 10.13 -3.68
CA CYS A 93 11.53 9.49 -4.97
C CYS A 93 10.29 9.60 -5.87
N ALA A 94 10.47 9.27 -7.15
CA ALA A 94 9.37 9.29 -8.12
C ALA A 94 8.20 8.38 -7.74
N ARG A 95 8.46 7.28 -7.05
CA ARG A 95 7.39 6.39 -6.54
C ARG A 95 6.53 7.11 -5.51
N GLY A 96 7.14 7.78 -4.55
CA GLY A 96 6.41 8.56 -3.54
C GLY A 96 5.63 9.71 -4.15
N ALA A 97 6.24 10.44 -5.09
CA ALA A 97 5.62 11.57 -5.78
C ALA A 97 4.46 11.20 -6.70
N SER A 98 4.24 9.93 -6.96
CA SER A 98 3.13 9.41 -7.78
C SER A 98 2.20 8.47 -7.01
N TYR A 99 2.29 8.43 -5.70
CA TYR A 99 1.61 7.41 -4.91
C TYR A 99 0.09 7.56 -4.88
N SER A 100 -0.43 8.76 -5.07
CA SER A 100 -1.87 9.02 -5.22
C SER A 100 -2.50 8.25 -6.39
N TRP A 101 -1.74 7.93 -7.42
CA TRP A 101 -2.20 7.13 -8.54
C TRP A 101 -2.62 5.71 -8.14
N TYR A 102 -1.99 5.14 -7.10
CA TYR A 102 -2.39 3.84 -6.57
C TYR A 102 -3.76 3.86 -5.90
N LEU A 103 -4.15 5.01 -5.33
CA LEU A 103 -5.44 5.15 -4.65
C LEU A 103 -6.62 5.00 -5.62
N TYR A 104 -6.46 5.51 -6.86
CA TYR A 104 -7.54 5.59 -7.84
C TYR A 104 -7.26 4.79 -9.11
N SER A 105 -6.21 4.01 -9.10
CA SER A 105 -5.83 3.14 -10.21
C SER A 105 -6.92 2.10 -10.50
N ALA A 106 -7.14 1.82 -11.78
CA ALA A 106 -8.13 0.83 -12.22
C ALA A 106 -7.83 -0.59 -11.73
N ASN A 107 -6.56 -0.90 -11.49
CA ASN A 107 -6.12 -2.20 -10.99
C ASN A 107 -6.03 -2.27 -9.46
N ARG A 108 -6.46 -1.22 -8.73
CA ARG A 108 -6.54 -1.28 -7.28
C ARG A 108 -7.49 -2.39 -6.83
N LEU A 109 -7.02 -3.24 -5.92
CA LEU A 109 -7.85 -4.30 -5.35
C LEU A 109 -8.97 -3.72 -4.48
N LYS A 110 -10.21 -3.98 -4.86
CA LYS A 110 -11.42 -3.52 -4.14
C LYS A 110 -11.97 -4.59 -3.20
N TYR A 111 -11.63 -5.82 -3.44
CA TYR A 111 -12.16 -6.99 -2.73
C TYR A 111 -11.02 -7.93 -2.37
N PRO A 112 -11.17 -8.70 -1.28
CA PRO A 112 -10.20 -9.73 -0.96
C PRO A 112 -10.23 -10.82 -2.03
N MET A 113 -9.05 -11.31 -2.35
CA MET A 113 -8.86 -12.37 -3.34
C MET A 113 -8.28 -13.59 -2.63
N VAL A 114 -8.89 -14.73 -2.87
CA VAL A 114 -8.45 -16.02 -2.34
C VAL A 114 -8.14 -16.96 -3.48
N ARG A 115 -7.15 -17.82 -3.32
CA ARG A 115 -6.87 -18.86 -4.29
C ARG A 115 -8.10 -19.76 -4.44
N GLY A 116 -8.59 -19.91 -5.67
CA GLY A 116 -9.87 -20.58 -5.95
C GLY A 116 -9.92 -21.99 -5.37
N ARG A 117 -8.87 -22.79 -5.54
CA ARG A 117 -8.80 -24.15 -5.00
C ARG A 117 -8.92 -24.20 -3.46
N LEU A 118 -8.31 -23.24 -2.76
CA LEU A 118 -8.46 -23.12 -1.31
C LEU A 118 -9.88 -22.71 -0.92
N LEU A 119 -10.45 -21.76 -1.65
CA LEU A 119 -11.80 -21.27 -1.37
C LEU A 119 -12.88 -22.34 -1.60
N GLU A 120 -12.76 -23.13 -2.66
CA GLU A 120 -13.62 -24.30 -2.91
C GLU A 120 -13.58 -25.29 -1.73
N ARG A 121 -12.37 -25.66 -1.30
CA ARG A 121 -12.18 -26.55 -0.16
C ARG A 121 -12.75 -25.97 1.13
N TRP A 122 -12.50 -24.69 1.37
CA TRP A 122 -13.00 -23.99 2.55
C TRP A 122 -14.53 -24.00 2.60
N ARG A 123 -15.19 -23.64 1.52
CA ARG A 123 -16.66 -23.62 1.44
C ARG A 123 -17.27 -25.00 1.63
N ALA A 124 -16.69 -26.02 1.02
CA ALA A 124 -17.13 -27.41 1.21
C ALA A 124 -16.96 -27.86 2.66
N ALA A 125 -15.80 -27.59 3.27
CA ALA A 125 -15.53 -27.94 4.67
C ALA A 125 -16.45 -27.19 5.64
N MET A 126 -16.72 -25.92 5.38
CA MET A 126 -17.63 -25.10 6.19
C MET A 126 -19.09 -25.64 6.13
N GLN A 127 -19.54 -26.10 4.95
CA GLN A 127 -20.86 -26.70 4.84
C GLN A 127 -20.95 -27.98 5.67
N VAL A 128 -19.98 -28.88 5.54
CA VAL A 128 -19.92 -30.12 6.33
C VAL A 128 -19.85 -29.84 7.83
N ALA A 129 -19.04 -28.88 8.24
CA ALA A 129 -18.93 -28.49 9.64
C ALA A 129 -20.27 -27.98 10.19
N LYS A 130 -20.94 -27.10 9.43
CA LYS A 130 -22.25 -26.56 9.79
C LYS A 130 -23.30 -27.64 9.94
N ASP A 131 -23.38 -28.57 8.99
CA ASP A 131 -24.31 -29.67 9.00
C ASP A 131 -24.08 -30.65 10.17
N SER A 132 -22.84 -30.70 10.67
CA SER A 132 -22.43 -31.52 11.80
C SER A 132 -22.42 -30.76 13.15
N GLY A 133 -22.89 -29.52 13.21
CA GLY A 133 -22.86 -28.68 14.41
C GLY A 133 -21.45 -28.25 14.84
N LYS A 134 -20.47 -28.29 13.94
CA LYS A 134 -19.07 -27.90 14.17
C LYS A 134 -18.80 -26.49 13.69
N GLY A 135 -17.65 -25.93 14.09
CA GLY A 135 -17.26 -24.56 13.79
C GLY A 135 -16.22 -24.43 12.66
N ALA A 136 -15.86 -23.18 12.37
CA ALA A 136 -14.89 -22.84 11.35
C ALA A 136 -13.49 -23.45 11.60
N VAL A 137 -13.10 -23.60 12.86
CA VAL A 137 -11.82 -24.23 13.23
C VAL A 137 -11.78 -25.70 12.84
N ASP A 138 -12.90 -26.42 13.05
CA ASP A 138 -13.03 -27.82 12.64
C ASP A 138 -13.04 -27.97 11.11
N ALA A 139 -13.67 -27.03 10.42
CA ALA A 139 -13.63 -26.98 8.97
C ALA A 139 -12.20 -26.79 8.44
N TRP A 140 -11.42 -25.91 9.06
CA TRP A 140 -10.00 -25.75 8.70
C TRP A 140 -9.19 -27.01 9.03
N ALA A 141 -9.40 -27.59 10.21
CA ALA A 141 -8.76 -28.84 10.63
C ALA A 141 -8.95 -29.95 9.58
N SER A 142 -10.17 -30.16 9.09
CA SER A 142 -10.48 -31.17 8.10
C SER A 142 -9.71 -31.01 6.77
N ILE A 143 -9.29 -29.78 6.45
CA ILE A 143 -8.50 -29.50 5.24
C ILE A 143 -7.02 -29.79 5.48
N VAL A 144 -6.48 -29.37 6.63
CA VAL A 144 -5.02 -29.43 6.86
C VAL A 144 -4.56 -30.75 7.46
N GLU A 145 -5.43 -31.49 8.15
CA GLU A 145 -5.13 -32.80 8.69
C GLU A 145 -5.24 -33.91 7.64
N ASP A 146 -6.08 -33.73 6.61
CA ASP A 146 -6.11 -34.62 5.44
C ASP A 146 -4.94 -34.30 4.50
N PRO A 147 -3.96 -35.19 4.33
CA PRO A 147 -2.81 -34.96 3.46
C PRO A 147 -3.20 -34.76 1.98
N ALA A 148 -4.30 -35.36 1.52
CA ALA A 148 -4.74 -35.20 0.14
C ALA A 148 -5.38 -33.84 -0.07
N ALA A 149 -6.28 -33.40 0.81
CA ALA A 149 -6.90 -32.07 0.78
C ALA A 149 -5.85 -30.97 0.90
N ARG A 150 -4.92 -31.12 1.83
CA ARG A 150 -3.81 -30.17 2.02
C ARG A 150 -2.93 -30.04 0.76
N ARG A 151 -2.49 -31.14 0.18
CA ARG A 151 -1.68 -31.13 -1.05
C ARG A 151 -2.44 -30.54 -2.23
N ASP A 152 -3.73 -30.77 -2.33
CA ASP A 152 -4.54 -30.30 -3.44
C ASP A 152 -4.53 -28.77 -3.58
N TYR A 153 -4.68 -28.04 -2.46
CA TYR A 153 -4.59 -26.58 -2.54
C TYR A 153 -3.17 -26.05 -2.55
N GLN A 154 -2.21 -26.80 -1.98
CA GLN A 154 -0.80 -26.38 -1.94
C GLN A 154 -0.12 -26.47 -3.31
N LYS A 155 -0.42 -27.49 -4.09
CA LYS A 155 0.20 -27.72 -5.41
C LYS A 155 -0.07 -26.61 -6.44
N VAL A 156 -1.11 -25.81 -6.22
CA VAL A 156 -1.44 -24.69 -7.11
C VAL A 156 -0.87 -23.34 -6.64
N ARG A 157 -0.02 -23.33 -5.61
CA ARG A 157 0.70 -22.12 -5.19
C ARG A 157 1.62 -21.65 -6.31
N GLY A 158 1.65 -20.32 -6.53
CA GLY A 158 2.44 -19.73 -7.62
C GLY A 158 1.78 -19.78 -9.01
N MET A 159 0.68 -20.53 -9.17
CA MET A 159 0.04 -20.71 -10.47
C MET A 159 -1.13 -19.72 -10.73
N GLY A 160 -1.29 -18.69 -9.91
CA GLY A 160 -2.41 -17.76 -9.99
C GLY A 160 -3.74 -18.37 -9.54
N GLY A 161 -4.82 -18.10 -10.28
CA GLY A 161 -6.14 -18.67 -9.98
C GLY A 161 -6.82 -18.05 -8.76
N PHE A 162 -6.57 -16.76 -8.50
CA PHE A 162 -7.26 -16.01 -7.45
C PHE A 162 -8.67 -15.65 -7.88
N VAL A 163 -9.63 -15.83 -6.97
CA VAL A 163 -11.02 -15.49 -7.15
C VAL A 163 -11.48 -14.51 -6.07
N ARG A 164 -12.46 -13.71 -6.41
CA ARG A 164 -13.05 -12.75 -5.48
C ARG A 164 -13.81 -13.46 -4.37
N SER A 165 -13.60 -12.96 -3.14
CA SER A 165 -14.36 -13.29 -1.95
C SER A 165 -14.90 -12.01 -1.29
N ASN A 166 -15.41 -12.11 -0.06
CA ASN A 166 -15.77 -11.00 0.79
C ASN A 166 -14.94 -11.01 2.08
N TRP A 167 -14.94 -9.89 2.80
CA TRP A 167 -14.11 -9.73 4.00
C TRP A 167 -14.53 -10.67 5.14
N ASP A 168 -15.82 -10.97 5.29
CA ASP A 168 -16.30 -11.85 6.35
C ASP A 168 -15.80 -13.29 6.15
N GLU A 169 -15.90 -13.80 4.92
CA GLU A 169 -15.40 -15.13 4.58
C GLU A 169 -13.89 -15.24 4.74
N VAL A 170 -13.14 -14.22 4.28
CA VAL A 170 -11.67 -14.22 4.38
C VAL A 170 -11.21 -14.09 5.82
N ASN A 171 -11.81 -13.19 6.59
CA ASN A 171 -11.49 -13.03 8.01
C ASN A 171 -11.79 -14.30 8.80
N GLN A 172 -12.91 -14.97 8.51
CA GLN A 172 -13.26 -16.24 9.13
C GLN A 172 -12.24 -17.34 8.80
N LEU A 173 -11.83 -17.43 7.53
CA LEU A 173 -10.82 -18.40 7.11
C LEU A 173 -9.48 -18.15 7.79
N ILE A 174 -9.00 -16.90 7.83
CA ILE A 174 -7.76 -16.52 8.49
C ILE A 174 -7.83 -16.80 10.00
N ALA A 175 -8.93 -16.40 10.63
CA ALA A 175 -9.13 -16.63 12.06
C ALA A 175 -9.15 -18.13 12.39
N ALA A 176 -9.85 -18.94 11.60
CA ALA A 176 -9.89 -20.39 11.79
C ALA A 176 -8.50 -21.02 11.67
N ALA A 177 -7.72 -20.59 10.67
CA ALA A 177 -6.35 -21.09 10.48
C ALA A 177 -5.43 -20.72 11.65
N ASN A 178 -5.51 -19.47 12.13
CA ASN A 178 -4.70 -19.02 13.26
C ASN A 178 -5.11 -19.70 14.57
N VAL A 179 -6.40 -19.78 14.87
CA VAL A 179 -6.89 -20.46 16.08
C VAL A 179 -6.55 -21.94 16.07
N TYR A 180 -6.67 -22.61 14.94
CA TYR A 180 -6.23 -24.00 14.80
C TYR A 180 -4.74 -24.14 15.10
N THR A 181 -3.91 -23.32 14.47
CA THR A 181 -2.45 -23.34 14.66
C THR A 181 -2.08 -23.11 16.14
N ILE A 182 -2.71 -22.13 16.78
CA ILE A 182 -2.48 -21.83 18.20
C ILE A 182 -2.86 -23.02 19.09
N LYS A 183 -4.01 -23.65 18.84
CA LYS A 183 -4.49 -24.77 19.65
C LYS A 183 -3.67 -26.04 19.48
N VAL A 184 -3.21 -26.33 18.27
CA VAL A 184 -2.53 -27.60 17.95
C VAL A 184 -1.02 -27.50 18.07
N HIS A 185 -0.44 -26.36 17.72
CA HIS A 185 1.00 -26.22 17.59
C HIS A 185 1.61 -25.15 18.52
N GLY A 186 0.80 -24.32 19.13
CA GLY A 186 1.23 -23.17 19.92
C GLY A 186 1.19 -21.84 19.15
N PRO A 187 1.05 -20.70 19.87
CA PRO A 187 0.94 -19.39 19.26
C PRO A 187 2.23 -18.92 18.57
N ASP A 188 3.39 -19.42 19.01
CA ASP A 188 4.71 -19.17 18.43
C ASP A 188 4.87 -19.71 16.98
N ARG A 189 3.91 -20.50 16.53
CA ARG A 189 3.85 -20.98 15.14
C ARG A 189 3.10 -20.05 14.20
N VAL A 190 2.51 -18.99 14.73
CA VAL A 190 1.97 -17.89 13.92
C VAL A 190 3.02 -16.80 13.87
N VAL A 191 3.64 -16.64 12.72
CA VAL A 191 4.72 -15.67 12.48
C VAL A 191 4.21 -14.59 11.55
N GLY A 192 4.44 -13.35 11.91
CA GLY A 192 4.10 -12.20 11.09
C GLY A 192 5.29 -11.28 10.88
N PHE A 193 5.19 -10.50 9.85
CA PHE A 193 6.21 -9.56 9.43
C PHE A 193 5.66 -8.15 9.58
N SER A 194 6.24 -7.34 10.46
CA SER A 194 5.83 -5.95 10.62
C SER A 194 6.61 -5.05 9.66
N PRO A 195 5.94 -4.08 9.03
CA PRO A 195 6.63 -3.12 8.18
C PRO A 195 7.61 -2.24 8.97
N ILE A 196 8.47 -1.54 8.24
CA ILE A 196 9.47 -0.62 8.81
C ILE A 196 8.78 0.49 9.61
N PRO A 197 9.26 0.84 10.81
CA PRO A 197 8.67 1.89 11.66
C PRO A 197 8.66 3.28 11.03
N ALA A 198 9.52 3.54 10.06
CA ALA A 198 9.58 4.81 9.33
C ALA A 198 8.33 5.12 8.50
N MET A 199 7.46 4.14 8.30
CA MET A 199 6.21 4.29 7.58
C MET A 199 5.06 4.74 8.49
N SER A 200 3.84 4.49 8.05
CA SER A 200 2.66 4.77 8.87
C SER A 200 2.72 4.04 10.21
N MET A 201 2.54 4.77 11.30
CA MET A 201 2.45 4.19 12.64
C MET A 201 1.31 3.17 12.74
N VAL A 202 0.22 3.37 12.01
CA VAL A 202 -0.91 2.42 11.96
C VAL A 202 -0.49 1.14 11.27
N SER A 203 0.23 1.22 10.16
CA SER A 203 0.70 0.04 9.43
C SER A 203 1.68 -0.78 10.26
N TYR A 204 2.59 -0.12 10.97
CA TYR A 204 3.52 -0.77 11.89
C TYR A 204 2.80 -1.38 13.10
N ALA A 205 1.97 -0.58 13.76
CA ALA A 205 1.35 -0.96 15.03
C ALA A 205 0.29 -2.05 14.86
N ALA A 206 -0.47 -2.07 13.76
CA ALA A 206 -1.56 -3.01 13.58
C ALA A 206 -1.07 -4.47 13.54
N GLY A 207 -0.03 -4.76 12.76
CA GLY A 207 0.55 -6.10 12.66
C GLY A 207 1.22 -6.55 13.96
N SER A 208 2.04 -5.69 14.55
CA SER A 208 2.73 -5.96 15.82
C SER A 208 1.73 -6.19 16.96
N ARG A 209 0.68 -5.34 17.04
CA ARG A 209 -0.39 -5.50 18.03
C ARG A 209 -1.13 -6.82 17.88
N TYR A 210 -1.49 -7.17 16.62
CA TYR A 210 -2.19 -8.43 16.37
C TYR A 210 -1.37 -9.63 16.86
N LEU A 211 -0.11 -9.71 16.46
CA LEU A 211 0.78 -10.82 16.86
C LEU A 211 1.00 -10.86 18.37
N SER A 212 1.21 -9.72 19.01
CA SER A 212 1.35 -9.64 20.47
C SER A 212 0.11 -10.13 21.21
N LEU A 213 -1.09 -9.80 20.71
CA LEU A 213 -2.34 -10.21 21.32
C LEU A 213 -2.61 -11.72 21.22
N ILE A 214 -2.16 -12.36 20.15
CA ILE A 214 -2.34 -13.81 19.95
C ILE A 214 -1.15 -14.64 20.45
N GLY A 215 -0.09 -14.02 20.94
CA GLY A 215 1.15 -14.69 21.34
C GLY A 215 2.01 -15.18 20.18
N GLY A 216 1.80 -14.61 18.99
CA GLY A 216 2.57 -14.92 17.78
C GLY A 216 3.95 -14.26 17.77
N VAL A 217 4.79 -14.69 16.84
CA VAL A 217 6.14 -14.13 16.63
C VAL A 217 6.04 -12.94 15.68
N CYS A 218 6.51 -11.79 16.14
CA CYS A 218 6.62 -10.59 15.30
C CYS A 218 8.05 -10.42 14.84
N MET A 219 8.30 -10.62 13.55
CA MET A 219 9.58 -10.33 12.91
C MET A 219 9.58 -8.88 12.44
N SER A 220 10.68 -8.19 12.67
CA SER A 220 10.91 -6.84 12.15
C SER A 220 11.44 -6.88 10.73
N PHE A 221 11.07 -5.87 9.95
CA PHE A 221 11.66 -5.69 8.63
C PHE A 221 13.16 -5.36 8.71
N TYR A 222 13.58 -4.74 9.80
CA TYR A 222 14.98 -4.48 10.07
C TYR A 222 15.82 -5.75 10.26
N ASP A 223 15.22 -6.84 10.71
CA ASP A 223 15.89 -8.15 10.74
C ASP A 223 16.32 -8.64 9.36
N TRP A 224 15.74 -8.06 8.30
CA TRP A 224 16.03 -8.41 6.93
C TRP A 224 16.97 -7.43 6.21
N TYR A 225 16.84 -6.15 6.49
CA TYR A 225 17.55 -5.09 5.75
C TYR A 225 18.71 -4.50 6.53
N CYS A 226 18.48 -4.12 7.76
CA CYS A 226 19.47 -3.40 8.56
C CYS A 226 20.30 -4.33 9.42
N ASP A 227 19.78 -5.51 9.77
CA ASP A 227 20.47 -6.50 10.59
C ASP A 227 21.23 -7.54 9.74
N LEU A 228 21.04 -7.54 8.42
CA LEU A 228 21.80 -8.34 7.48
C LEU A 228 23.26 -7.88 7.30
N PRO A 229 23.61 -6.58 7.36
CA PRO A 229 24.99 -6.13 7.25
C PRO A 229 25.97 -6.89 8.14
N PRO A 230 25.68 -7.20 9.41
CA PRO A 230 26.56 -8.02 10.23
C PRO A 230 26.74 -9.46 9.74
N ALA A 231 25.78 -9.99 9.01
CA ALA A 231 25.82 -11.35 8.50
C ALA A 231 26.60 -11.45 7.16
N SER A 232 26.61 -10.40 6.35
CA SER A 232 27.27 -10.38 5.05
C SER A 232 28.74 -10.76 5.13
N PRO A 233 29.58 -10.19 6.02
CA PRO A 233 30.97 -10.60 6.16
C PRO A 233 31.15 -12.05 6.59
N GLN A 234 30.22 -12.55 7.39
CA GLN A 234 30.28 -13.93 7.87
C GLN A 234 29.93 -14.96 6.78
N VAL A 235 29.00 -14.61 5.88
CA VAL A 235 28.52 -15.51 4.82
C VAL A 235 29.36 -15.42 3.57
N TRP A 236 29.74 -14.20 3.17
CA TRP A 236 30.38 -13.92 1.88
C TRP A 236 31.83 -13.47 2.00
N GLY A 237 32.31 -13.21 3.20
CA GLY A 237 33.67 -12.76 3.45
C GLY A 237 33.89 -11.26 3.22
N GLU A 238 32.89 -10.54 2.76
CA GLU A 238 32.96 -9.10 2.52
C GLU A 238 31.63 -8.39 2.83
N GLN A 239 31.70 -7.09 3.10
CA GLN A 239 30.52 -6.26 3.29
C GLN A 239 29.93 -5.91 1.92
N THR A 240 28.76 -6.45 1.62
CA THR A 240 28.04 -6.23 0.35
C THR A 240 26.83 -5.34 0.49
N ASP A 241 26.30 -5.23 1.71
CA ASP A 241 25.16 -4.37 1.97
C ASP A 241 25.61 -2.92 2.07
N VAL A 242 24.87 -2.03 1.44
CA VAL A 242 25.17 -0.61 1.47
C VAL A 242 24.86 -0.09 2.87
N PRO A 243 25.83 0.43 3.62
CA PRO A 243 25.51 1.17 4.82
C PRO A 243 24.64 2.36 4.41
N GLU A 244 23.59 2.60 5.16
CA GLU A 244 22.80 3.80 4.97
C GLU A 244 23.71 4.99 5.23
N SER A 245 24.02 5.74 4.19
CA SER A 245 24.79 6.96 4.33
C SER A 245 23.96 7.97 5.08
N ALA A 246 24.57 8.62 6.05
CA ALA A 246 23.97 9.70 6.80
C ALA A 246 24.10 11.05 6.09
N ASP A 247 24.55 11.07 4.86
CA ASP A 247 24.75 12.28 4.04
C ASP A 247 23.45 12.98 3.69
#